data_9a93865ad0147a385e5500a8ae737a63
#
_entry.id   9a93865ad0147a385e5500a8ae737a63
#
_cell.length_a   1.000
_cell.length_b   1.000
_cell.length_c   1.000
_cell.angle_alpha   90.00
_cell.angle_beta   90.00
_cell.angle_gamma   90.00
#
_symmetry.space_group_name_H-M   'P 1'
#
loop_
_entity.id
_entity.type
_entity.pdbx_description
1 polymer ?
#
loop_
_entity_poly.entity_id
_entity_poly.type
_entity_poly.pdbx_seq_one_letter_code
_entity_poly.pdbx_strand_id
1 'polypeptide(L)'
;MEAKKVSIREAKKRIKNDPELSKMLVRSSWKEIALDLDGDGMADVSFSSTKVGRKIDTIAVDLSGNGEFNLYIHDYDGNGIPDTVFLVEDGSEEEVLVAFGGEVELGFINLGVKVANLMVAEEFLNRELGLSLADLANYLKLNAAVMLAEIEKRQAATGVEKVYYFLNDAQTYFLATVDGDKPKVRPFGTALLHDGKLYIQTGKSKSVSRQIGQNPFVQICACMNGQWVRISAELVEDDNRDAKVEMLEKLPSLKAMYSADDDNMQMFYLKDATATFCSFTTEPEVVTF
;
A
#
# COMPACT_ATOMS: atom_id res chain seq x y z
N MET A 1 15.93 1.46 18.56
CA MET A 1 17.28 1.77 17.99
C MET A 1 17.02 2.17 16.55
N GLU A 2 17.27 3.42 16.16
CA GLU A 2 17.08 3.84 14.76
C GLU A 2 17.97 3.00 13.85
N ALA A 3 17.38 2.35 12.84
CA ALA A 3 18.10 1.60 11.84
C ALA A 3 19.03 2.56 11.07
N LYS A 4 20.32 2.30 11.12
CA LYS A 4 21.34 3.16 10.50
C LYS A 4 21.38 2.86 8.99
N LYS A 5 20.75 3.68 8.17
CA LYS A 5 20.71 3.52 6.71
C LYS A 5 22.10 3.48 6.10
N VAL A 6 22.32 2.53 5.20
CA VAL A 6 23.60 2.28 4.52
C VAL A 6 23.64 3.02 3.19
N SER A 7 24.76 3.61 2.85
CA SER A 7 25.00 4.16 1.51
C SER A 7 25.41 3.06 0.54
N ILE A 8 25.19 3.28 -0.76
CA ILE A 8 25.68 2.37 -1.82
C ILE A 8 27.18 2.05 -1.63
N ARG A 9 28.00 3.03 -1.21
CA ARG A 9 29.43 2.83 -0.96
C ARG A 9 29.70 1.83 0.18
N GLU A 10 28.93 1.91 1.26
CA GLU A 10 29.05 0.98 2.39
C GLU A 10 28.55 -0.41 2.05
N ALA A 11 27.42 -0.51 1.34
CA ALA A 11 26.88 -1.77 0.86
C ALA A 11 27.88 -2.50 -0.04
N LYS A 12 28.50 -1.81 -1.01
CA LYS A 12 29.57 -2.37 -1.86
C LYS A 12 30.77 -2.88 -1.08
N LYS A 13 31.19 -2.14 -0.04
CA LYS A 13 32.30 -2.58 0.81
C LYS A 13 31.96 -3.87 1.55
N ARG A 14 30.72 -4.02 2.02
CA ARG A 14 30.25 -5.24 2.68
C ARG A 14 30.18 -6.41 1.71
N ILE A 15 29.52 -6.25 0.55
CA ILE A 15 29.42 -7.27 -0.48
C ILE A 15 30.83 -7.76 -0.91
N LYS A 16 31.77 -6.83 -1.12
CA LYS A 16 33.16 -7.20 -1.49
C LYS A 16 33.87 -8.01 -0.41
N ASN A 17 33.51 -7.84 0.85
CA ASN A 17 34.12 -8.55 1.98
C ASN A 17 33.39 -9.85 2.32
N ASP A 18 32.24 -10.13 1.71
CA ASP A 18 31.47 -11.34 1.84
C ASP A 18 31.60 -12.19 0.56
N PRO A 19 32.24 -13.39 0.62
CA PRO A 19 32.45 -14.22 -0.56
C PRO A 19 31.17 -14.72 -1.22
N GLU A 20 30.10 -14.96 -0.46
CA GLU A 20 28.82 -15.43 -1.00
C GLU A 20 28.09 -14.29 -1.69
N LEU A 21 27.95 -13.14 -1.04
CA LEU A 21 27.34 -11.96 -1.65
C LEU A 21 28.12 -11.46 -2.87
N SER A 22 29.47 -11.62 -2.85
CA SER A 22 30.31 -11.21 -3.97
C SER A 22 30.08 -12.07 -5.23
N LYS A 23 29.67 -13.33 -5.09
CA LYS A 23 29.33 -14.21 -6.23
C LYS A 23 27.98 -13.82 -6.85
N MET A 24 27.08 -13.26 -6.07
CA MET A 24 25.73 -12.83 -6.50
C MET A 24 25.76 -11.46 -7.21
N LEU A 25 26.86 -10.75 -7.20
CA LEU A 25 26.94 -9.38 -7.73
C LEU A 25 26.97 -9.36 -9.25
N VAL A 26 25.85 -9.03 -9.89
CA VAL A 26 25.71 -8.91 -11.36
C VAL A 26 26.11 -7.52 -11.85
N ARG A 27 25.61 -6.48 -11.19
CA ARG A 27 25.79 -5.09 -11.57
C ARG A 27 26.18 -4.22 -10.36
N SER A 28 27.13 -3.32 -10.58
CA SER A 28 27.55 -2.38 -9.55
C SER A 28 27.97 -1.06 -10.15
N SER A 29 27.21 0.00 -9.87
CA SER A 29 27.51 1.38 -10.28
C SER A 29 27.57 2.31 -9.06
N TRP A 30 27.86 3.59 -9.26
CA TRP A 30 27.89 4.57 -8.16
C TRP A 30 26.52 4.77 -7.48
N LYS A 31 25.43 4.40 -8.13
CA LYS A 31 24.06 4.57 -7.64
C LYS A 31 23.29 3.25 -7.47
N GLU A 32 23.84 2.10 -7.87
CA GLU A 32 23.11 0.84 -7.93
C GLU A 32 24.00 -0.35 -7.55
N ILE A 33 23.38 -1.35 -6.94
CA ILE A 33 23.91 -2.70 -6.73
C ILE A 33 22.80 -3.66 -7.14
N ALA A 34 23.08 -4.59 -8.06
CA ALA A 34 22.14 -5.62 -8.48
C ALA A 34 22.71 -7.02 -8.21
N LEU A 35 21.88 -7.90 -7.67
CA LEU A 35 22.25 -9.24 -7.25
C LEU A 35 21.42 -10.27 -8.02
N ASP A 36 22.11 -11.32 -8.44
CA ASP A 36 21.57 -12.58 -8.92
C ASP A 36 21.48 -13.53 -7.73
N LEU A 37 20.28 -13.91 -7.36
CA LEU A 37 20.01 -14.67 -6.14
C LEU A 37 19.81 -16.18 -6.42
N ASP A 38 19.52 -16.55 -7.67
CA ASP A 38 19.27 -17.94 -8.06
C ASP A 38 20.37 -18.54 -8.96
N GLY A 39 21.31 -17.72 -9.43
CA GLY A 39 22.48 -18.17 -10.17
C GLY A 39 22.26 -18.33 -11.68
N ASP A 40 21.20 -17.72 -12.23
CA ASP A 40 20.88 -17.78 -13.66
C ASP A 40 21.66 -16.73 -14.49
N GLY A 41 22.38 -15.83 -13.85
CA GLY A 41 23.18 -14.76 -14.44
C GLY A 41 22.42 -13.46 -14.69
N MET A 42 21.13 -13.40 -14.37
CA MET A 42 20.29 -12.20 -14.42
C MET A 42 20.16 -11.57 -13.03
N ALA A 43 19.71 -10.34 -12.95
CA ALA A 43 19.55 -9.67 -11.67
C ALA A 43 18.14 -9.84 -11.15
N ASP A 44 17.96 -10.50 -10.00
CA ASP A 44 16.69 -10.67 -9.33
C ASP A 44 16.28 -9.46 -8.49
N VAL A 45 17.27 -8.75 -7.94
CA VAL A 45 17.02 -7.58 -7.08
C VAL A 45 18.06 -6.50 -7.30
N SER A 46 17.62 -5.25 -7.28
CA SER A 46 18.48 -4.07 -7.31
C SER A 46 18.21 -3.14 -6.14
N PHE A 47 19.27 -2.58 -5.61
CA PHE A 47 19.26 -1.55 -4.58
C PHE A 47 19.89 -0.29 -5.16
N SER A 48 19.14 0.80 -5.20
CA SER A 48 19.61 2.02 -5.80
C SER A 48 19.36 3.25 -4.94
N SER A 49 19.99 4.36 -5.30
CA SER A 49 19.74 5.67 -4.72
C SER A 49 19.46 6.68 -5.82
N THR A 50 18.36 7.39 -5.72
CA THR A 50 18.00 8.47 -6.66
C THR A 50 18.92 9.69 -6.53
N LYS A 51 19.67 9.79 -5.41
CA LYS A 51 20.56 10.93 -5.11
C LYS A 51 22.00 10.49 -4.85
N VAL A 52 22.96 11.14 -5.53
CA VAL A 52 24.39 10.85 -5.40
C VAL A 52 24.86 10.93 -3.95
N GLY A 53 25.56 9.89 -3.49
CA GLY A 53 26.16 9.84 -2.15
C GLY A 53 25.18 9.67 -1.01
N ARG A 54 23.89 9.42 -1.29
CA ARG A 54 22.86 9.19 -0.28
C ARG A 54 22.64 7.70 -0.03
N LYS A 55 21.78 7.43 0.93
CA LYS A 55 21.35 6.11 1.35
C LYS A 55 20.51 5.46 0.25
N ILE A 56 20.43 4.14 0.26
CA ILE A 56 19.52 3.39 -0.61
C ILE A 56 18.11 3.86 -0.32
N ASP A 57 17.38 4.23 -1.36
CA ASP A 57 16.00 4.74 -1.30
C ASP A 57 15.04 3.98 -2.25
N THR A 58 15.59 3.06 -3.05
CA THR A 58 14.82 2.29 -4.02
C THR A 58 15.27 0.84 -4.02
N ILE A 59 14.31 -0.08 -4.01
CA ILE A 59 14.49 -1.50 -4.29
C ILE A 59 13.70 -1.82 -5.54
N ALA A 60 14.33 -2.52 -6.49
CA ALA A 60 13.65 -3.08 -7.64
C ALA A 60 13.79 -4.60 -7.61
N VAL A 61 12.72 -5.32 -7.98
CA VAL A 61 12.65 -6.78 -7.97
C VAL A 61 12.16 -7.26 -9.33
N ASP A 62 12.83 -8.27 -9.87
CA ASP A 62 12.34 -9.05 -11.00
C ASP A 62 11.42 -10.16 -10.46
N LEU A 63 10.12 -10.01 -10.68
CA LEU A 63 9.10 -10.99 -10.26
C LEU A 63 8.93 -12.10 -11.31
N SER A 64 9.24 -11.80 -12.57
CA SER A 64 9.03 -12.70 -13.70
C SER A 64 10.23 -13.62 -13.99
N GLY A 65 11.42 -13.28 -13.46
CA GLY A 65 12.67 -14.02 -13.71
C GLY A 65 13.20 -13.87 -15.14
N ASN A 66 12.87 -12.75 -15.81
CA ASN A 66 13.30 -12.47 -17.18
C ASN A 66 14.47 -11.48 -17.26
N GLY A 67 14.98 -11.01 -16.12
CA GLY A 67 16.05 -10.03 -15.99
C GLY A 67 15.61 -8.58 -16.05
N GLU A 68 14.31 -8.31 -16.18
CA GLU A 68 13.71 -6.98 -16.14
C GLU A 68 13.01 -6.75 -14.80
N PHE A 69 13.29 -5.63 -14.15
CA PHE A 69 12.63 -5.28 -12.90
C PHE A 69 11.22 -4.79 -13.17
N ASN A 70 10.26 -5.39 -12.49
CA ASN A 70 8.85 -5.06 -12.63
C ASN A 70 8.15 -4.68 -11.33
N LEU A 71 8.82 -4.76 -10.17
CA LEU A 71 8.36 -4.20 -8.91
C LEU A 71 9.37 -3.20 -8.37
N TYR A 72 8.90 -1.99 -8.02
CA TYR A 72 9.72 -0.93 -7.45
C TYR A 72 9.15 -0.47 -6.11
N ILE A 73 10.00 -0.41 -5.09
CA ILE A 73 9.68 0.05 -3.74
C ILE A 73 10.55 1.26 -3.44
N HIS A 74 9.91 2.42 -3.17
CA HIS A 74 10.61 3.68 -2.91
C HIS A 74 10.39 4.15 -1.46
N ASP A 75 11.46 4.62 -0.85
CA ASP A 75 11.50 5.31 0.46
C ASP A 75 12.22 6.66 0.25
N TYR A 76 11.50 7.65 -0.29
CA TYR A 76 12.07 8.93 -0.72
C TYR A 76 12.51 9.84 0.44
N ASP A 77 11.80 9.81 1.56
CA ASP A 77 12.14 10.59 2.74
C ASP A 77 13.20 9.89 3.60
N GLY A 78 13.37 8.60 3.39
CA GLY A 78 14.41 7.83 4.00
C GLY A 78 14.13 7.45 5.45
N ASN A 79 12.85 7.37 5.88
CA ASN A 79 12.44 6.98 7.22
C ASN A 79 12.44 5.47 7.45
N GLY A 80 12.57 4.66 6.37
CA GLY A 80 12.55 3.20 6.40
C GLY A 80 11.17 2.60 6.20
N ILE A 81 10.18 3.42 5.90
CA ILE A 81 8.83 3.02 5.52
C ILE A 81 8.68 3.35 4.03
N PRO A 82 8.20 2.45 3.16
CA PRO A 82 8.00 2.78 1.77
C PRO A 82 6.99 3.91 1.61
N ASP A 83 7.36 4.90 0.80
CA ASP A 83 6.44 5.95 0.38
C ASP A 83 5.54 5.46 -0.75
N THR A 84 6.09 4.67 -1.67
CA THR A 84 5.36 4.17 -2.85
C THR A 84 5.85 2.79 -3.28
N VAL A 85 4.95 2.03 -3.87
CA VAL A 85 5.24 0.76 -4.53
C VAL A 85 4.61 0.79 -5.91
N PHE A 86 5.42 0.58 -6.95
CA PHE A 86 5.01 0.53 -8.34
C PHE A 86 5.19 -0.87 -8.91
N LEU A 87 4.27 -1.25 -9.79
CA LEU A 87 4.42 -2.38 -10.68
C LEU A 87 4.57 -1.87 -12.12
N VAL A 88 5.44 -2.52 -12.88
CA VAL A 88 5.60 -2.33 -14.32
C VAL A 88 5.27 -3.67 -14.98
N GLU A 89 4.34 -3.68 -15.93
CA GLU A 89 4.09 -4.88 -16.72
C GLU A 89 5.25 -5.14 -17.68
N ASP A 90 5.58 -6.42 -17.91
CA ASP A 90 6.64 -6.81 -18.83
C ASP A 90 6.41 -6.22 -20.23
N GLY A 91 7.42 -5.50 -20.71
CA GLY A 91 7.37 -4.81 -22.01
C GLY A 91 6.57 -3.50 -22.01
N SER A 92 6.12 -3.00 -20.86
CA SER A 92 5.48 -1.69 -20.68
C SER A 92 6.46 -0.67 -20.10
N GLU A 93 6.29 0.61 -20.48
CA GLU A 93 6.95 1.74 -19.78
C GLU A 93 6.00 2.38 -18.75
N GLU A 94 4.76 1.88 -18.59
CA GLU A 94 3.79 2.43 -17.67
C GLU A 94 3.93 1.81 -16.27
N GLU A 95 4.19 2.65 -15.28
CA GLU A 95 4.21 2.27 -13.87
C GLU A 95 2.79 2.29 -13.31
N VAL A 96 2.35 1.16 -12.75
CA VAL A 96 1.08 1.07 -12.01
C VAL A 96 1.35 1.22 -10.53
N LEU A 97 0.84 2.29 -9.91
CA LEU A 97 0.94 2.46 -8.47
C LEU A 97 0.12 1.40 -7.75
N VAL A 98 0.80 0.55 -6.98
CA VAL A 98 0.18 -0.55 -6.23
C VAL A 98 -0.12 -0.15 -4.79
N ALA A 99 0.71 0.73 -4.20
CA ALA A 99 0.54 1.17 -2.83
C ALA A 99 1.17 2.55 -2.60
N PHE A 100 0.60 3.33 -1.70
CA PHE A 100 1.03 4.68 -1.35
C PHE A 100 1.03 4.86 0.16
N GLY A 101 2.16 5.30 0.71
CA GLY A 101 2.39 5.74 2.09
C GLY A 101 1.74 4.91 3.22
N GLY A 102 2.48 4.67 4.29
CA GLY A 102 1.96 4.02 5.48
C GLY A 102 2.16 2.51 5.55
N GLU A 103 1.57 1.89 6.54
CA GLU A 103 1.64 0.45 6.78
C GLU A 103 0.87 -0.31 5.69
N VAL A 104 1.53 -0.60 4.58
CA VAL A 104 0.96 -1.47 3.55
C VAL A 104 1.01 -2.90 4.06
N GLU A 105 -0.13 -3.43 4.46
CA GLU A 105 -0.32 -4.80 4.94
C GLU A 105 -0.29 -5.87 3.84
N LEU A 106 0.48 -5.70 2.81
CA LEU A 106 0.90 -6.84 2.01
C LEU A 106 2.11 -7.44 2.72
N GLY A 107 1.96 -8.60 3.32
CA GLY A 107 2.97 -9.21 4.22
C GLY A 107 4.37 -9.28 3.65
N PHE A 108 4.53 -9.26 2.31
CA PHE A 108 5.82 -9.23 1.65
C PHE A 108 6.33 -7.79 1.39
N ILE A 109 5.46 -6.79 1.23
CA ILE A 109 5.89 -5.38 1.20
C ILE A 109 6.46 -5.02 2.58
N ASN A 110 5.83 -5.46 3.67
CA ASN A 110 6.41 -5.40 5.01
C ASN A 110 7.73 -6.15 5.10
N LEU A 111 7.90 -7.24 4.38
CA LEU A 111 9.19 -7.92 4.29
C LEU A 111 10.16 -7.14 3.40
N GLY A 112 9.75 -6.63 2.26
CA GLY A 112 10.54 -5.75 1.40
C GLY A 112 11.02 -4.51 2.14
N VAL A 113 10.17 -3.89 2.96
CA VAL A 113 10.54 -2.77 3.86
C VAL A 113 11.51 -3.24 4.92
N LYS A 114 11.25 -4.37 5.55
CA LYS A 114 12.18 -4.97 6.50
C LYS A 114 13.50 -5.28 5.82
N VAL A 115 13.52 -5.71 4.56
CA VAL A 115 14.72 -5.98 3.78
C VAL A 115 15.44 -4.71 3.38
N ALA A 116 14.77 -3.68 2.90
CA ALA A 116 15.37 -2.38 2.69
C ALA A 116 15.99 -1.84 3.98
N ASN A 117 15.27 -1.99 5.09
CA ASN A 117 15.78 -1.70 6.42
C ASN A 117 16.88 -2.70 6.85
N LEU A 118 16.89 -3.92 6.35
CA LEU A 118 17.77 -5.01 6.76
C LEU A 118 19.06 -5.10 5.98
N MET A 119 19.13 -4.68 4.73
CA MET A 119 20.42 -4.35 4.11
C MET A 119 21.09 -3.16 4.80
N VAL A 120 20.34 -2.46 5.61
CA VAL A 120 20.78 -1.40 6.52
C VAL A 120 21.33 -1.96 7.84
N ALA A 121 20.93 -3.17 8.21
CA ALA A 121 21.28 -3.78 9.49
C ALA A 121 21.48 -5.31 9.32
N GLU A 122 22.59 -5.70 8.69
CA GLU A 122 23.04 -7.10 8.64
C GLU A 122 23.05 -7.76 10.04
N GLU A 123 23.35 -6.99 11.08
CA GLU A 123 23.23 -7.36 12.48
C GLU A 123 21.80 -7.68 12.92
N PHE A 124 20.79 -7.07 12.30
CA PHE A 124 19.38 -7.27 12.63
C PHE A 124 18.79 -8.50 11.92
N LEU A 125 19.15 -8.76 10.66
CA LEU A 125 18.73 -9.95 9.89
C LEU A 125 19.19 -11.24 10.58
N ASN A 126 20.46 -11.31 10.90
CA ASN A 126 21.05 -12.50 11.54
C ASN A 126 20.63 -12.66 12.99
N ARG A 127 20.44 -11.57 13.72
CA ARG A 127 20.19 -11.61 15.16
C ARG A 127 18.73 -11.74 15.56
N GLU A 128 17.81 -11.09 14.81
CA GLU A 128 16.38 -11.10 15.18
C GLU A 128 15.51 -12.01 14.31
N LEU A 129 15.92 -12.30 13.07
CA LEU A 129 15.12 -13.11 12.15
C LEU A 129 15.80 -14.41 11.71
N GLY A 130 17.11 -14.57 11.92
CA GLY A 130 17.86 -15.75 11.49
C GLY A 130 17.84 -15.99 9.98
N LEU A 131 17.55 -14.94 9.17
CA LEU A 131 17.38 -15.02 7.73
C LEU A 131 18.64 -14.55 6.99
N SER A 132 19.05 -15.27 5.97
CA SER A 132 20.04 -14.82 4.99
C SER A 132 19.37 -14.05 3.84
N LEU A 133 20.17 -13.35 3.01
CA LEU A 133 19.68 -12.75 1.76
C LEU A 133 19.10 -13.81 0.81
N ALA A 134 19.64 -15.04 0.82
CA ALA A 134 19.11 -16.16 0.03
C ALA A 134 17.72 -16.59 0.53
N ASP A 135 17.49 -16.62 1.86
CA ASP A 135 16.16 -16.92 2.41
C ASP A 135 15.14 -15.88 2.01
N LEU A 136 15.56 -14.62 1.93
CA LEU A 136 14.73 -13.52 1.46
C LEU A 136 14.37 -13.64 -0.01
N ALA A 137 15.33 -13.95 -0.86
CA ALA A 137 15.09 -14.16 -2.28
C ALA A 137 14.08 -15.29 -2.51
N ASN A 138 14.28 -16.42 -1.82
CA ASN A 138 13.35 -17.53 -1.86
C ASN A 138 11.95 -17.12 -1.38
N TYR A 139 11.87 -16.30 -0.34
CA TYR A 139 10.58 -15.78 0.14
C TYR A 139 9.92 -14.85 -0.89
N LEU A 140 10.65 -13.95 -1.52
CA LEU A 140 10.14 -13.08 -2.58
C LEU A 140 9.66 -13.90 -3.79
N LYS A 141 10.42 -14.91 -4.23
CA LYS A 141 10.01 -15.82 -5.30
C LYS A 141 8.77 -16.64 -4.95
N LEU A 142 8.72 -17.21 -3.74
CA LEU A 142 7.55 -17.98 -3.27
C LEU A 142 6.29 -17.14 -3.15
N ASN A 143 6.42 -15.83 -2.89
CA ASN A 143 5.29 -14.94 -2.73
C ASN A 143 4.99 -14.12 -4.00
N ALA A 144 5.87 -14.12 -5.01
CA ALA A 144 5.66 -13.41 -6.26
C ALA A 144 4.32 -13.80 -6.93
N ALA A 145 4.01 -15.10 -6.99
CA ALA A 145 2.74 -15.58 -7.55
C ALA A 145 1.51 -15.08 -6.78
N VAL A 146 1.58 -14.99 -5.45
CA VAL A 146 0.49 -14.47 -4.61
C VAL A 146 0.31 -12.97 -4.85
N MET A 147 1.39 -12.26 -5.06
CA MET A 147 1.37 -10.83 -5.36
C MET A 147 0.83 -10.52 -6.73
N LEU A 148 1.33 -11.21 -7.75
CA LEU A 148 0.83 -11.06 -9.12
C LEU A 148 -0.68 -11.33 -9.13
N ALA A 149 -1.14 -12.40 -8.46
CA ALA A 149 -2.56 -12.69 -8.34
C ALA A 149 -3.36 -11.57 -7.63
N GLU A 150 -2.81 -10.94 -6.58
CA GLU A 150 -3.48 -9.81 -5.92
C GLU A 150 -3.49 -8.55 -6.80
N ILE A 151 -2.42 -8.30 -7.56
CA ILE A 151 -2.33 -7.20 -8.52
C ILE A 151 -3.33 -7.42 -9.66
N GLU A 152 -3.34 -8.59 -10.28
CA GLU A 152 -4.32 -8.96 -11.32
C GLU A 152 -5.75 -8.81 -10.81
N LYS A 153 -6.03 -9.24 -9.59
CA LYS A 153 -7.33 -9.07 -8.95
C LYS A 153 -7.70 -7.60 -8.79
N ARG A 154 -6.77 -6.75 -8.36
CA ARG A 154 -7.00 -5.30 -8.23
C ARG A 154 -7.20 -4.61 -9.57
N GLN A 155 -6.42 -4.98 -10.58
CA GLN A 155 -6.57 -4.47 -11.95
C GLN A 155 -7.89 -4.91 -12.60
N ALA A 156 -8.31 -6.16 -12.35
CA ALA A 156 -9.58 -6.68 -12.82
C ALA A 156 -10.80 -6.21 -12.00
N ALA A 157 -10.57 -5.53 -10.88
CA ALA A 157 -11.64 -5.08 -9.99
C ALA A 157 -12.60 -4.13 -10.69
N THR A 158 -13.87 -4.40 -10.57
CA THR A 158 -14.98 -3.62 -11.13
C THR A 158 -15.99 -3.28 -10.03
N GLY A 159 -16.94 -2.43 -10.35
CA GLY A 159 -18.02 -2.14 -9.40
C GLY A 159 -17.50 -1.59 -8.06
N VAL A 160 -18.06 -2.11 -6.98
CA VAL A 160 -17.74 -1.70 -5.60
C VAL A 160 -16.29 -2.03 -5.21
N GLU A 161 -15.72 -3.11 -5.74
CA GLU A 161 -14.33 -3.50 -5.44
C GLU A 161 -13.33 -2.45 -5.93
N LYS A 162 -13.53 -1.91 -7.14
CA LYS A 162 -12.68 -0.84 -7.68
C LYS A 162 -12.72 0.41 -6.80
N VAL A 163 -13.90 0.77 -6.31
CA VAL A 163 -14.06 1.91 -5.39
C VAL A 163 -13.38 1.63 -4.04
N TYR A 164 -13.54 0.43 -3.51
CA TYR A 164 -12.90 0.00 -2.28
C TYR A 164 -11.38 0.10 -2.35
N TYR A 165 -10.75 -0.44 -3.41
CA TYR A 165 -9.30 -0.35 -3.57
C TYR A 165 -8.85 1.10 -3.69
N PHE A 166 -9.52 1.93 -4.49
CA PHE A 166 -9.15 3.33 -4.64
C PHE A 166 -9.21 4.11 -3.31
N LEU A 167 -10.24 3.90 -2.49
CA LEU A 167 -10.36 4.57 -1.18
C LEU A 167 -9.26 4.11 -0.19
N ASN A 168 -8.91 2.83 -0.20
CA ASN A 168 -7.82 2.30 0.63
C ASN A 168 -6.45 2.82 0.19
N ASP A 169 -6.18 2.84 -1.11
CA ASP A 169 -4.90 3.30 -1.65
C ASP A 169 -4.73 4.82 -1.46
N ALA A 170 -5.81 5.60 -1.56
CA ALA A 170 -5.81 7.02 -1.24
C ALA A 170 -5.63 7.31 0.26
N GLN A 171 -5.84 6.31 1.15
CA GLN A 171 -5.75 6.35 2.62
C GLN A 171 -6.63 7.42 3.27
N THR A 172 -6.72 8.59 2.69
CA THR A 172 -7.58 9.69 3.16
C THR A 172 -8.52 10.09 2.06
N TYR A 173 -9.79 10.10 2.38
CA TYR A 173 -10.84 10.67 1.55
C TYR A 173 -11.66 11.69 2.34
N PHE A 174 -12.40 12.53 1.64
CA PHE A 174 -13.22 13.57 2.26
C PHE A 174 -14.70 13.20 2.14
N LEU A 175 -15.36 13.14 3.30
CA LEU A 175 -16.80 12.93 3.39
C LEU A 175 -17.52 14.26 3.57
N ALA A 176 -18.41 14.60 2.66
CA ALA A 176 -19.30 15.75 2.75
C ALA A 176 -20.70 15.32 3.20
N THR A 177 -21.26 16.07 4.17
CA THR A 177 -22.61 15.93 4.71
C THR A 177 -23.29 17.30 4.79
N VAL A 178 -24.55 17.33 5.18
CA VAL A 178 -25.29 18.59 5.42
C VAL A 178 -25.62 18.72 6.91
N ASP A 179 -25.48 19.93 7.45
CA ASP A 179 -25.90 20.30 8.81
C ASP A 179 -26.90 21.47 8.72
N GLY A 180 -28.18 21.13 8.68
CA GLY A 180 -29.23 22.07 8.30
C GLY A 180 -29.12 22.47 6.81
N ASP A 181 -28.79 23.71 6.54
CA ASP A 181 -28.56 24.26 5.19
C ASP A 181 -27.06 24.40 4.80
N LYS A 182 -26.15 23.96 5.69
CA LYS A 182 -24.71 24.18 5.54
C LYS A 182 -23.98 22.90 5.20
N PRO A 183 -23.17 22.88 4.11
CA PRO A 183 -22.30 21.75 3.83
C PRO A 183 -21.21 21.62 4.90
N LYS A 184 -20.86 20.39 5.23
CA LYS A 184 -19.75 20.05 6.12
C LYS A 184 -18.87 19.02 5.43
N VAL A 185 -17.55 19.17 5.54
CA VAL A 185 -16.55 18.24 5.00
C VAL A 185 -15.53 17.89 6.06
N ARG A 186 -15.07 16.65 6.09
CA ARG A 186 -14.01 16.19 6.99
C ARG A 186 -13.26 15.00 6.39
N PRO A 187 -11.99 14.78 6.78
CA PRO A 187 -11.25 13.60 6.37
C PRO A 187 -11.80 12.33 7.01
N PHE A 188 -11.77 11.25 6.28
CA PHE A 188 -12.02 9.87 6.66
C PHE A 188 -10.89 8.99 6.12
N GLY A 189 -10.66 7.83 6.72
CA GLY A 189 -9.62 6.88 6.30
C GLY A 189 -10.03 5.42 6.49
N THR A 190 -11.33 5.15 6.69
CA THR A 190 -11.81 3.78 6.92
C THR A 190 -12.63 3.32 5.74
N ALA A 191 -12.27 2.20 5.13
CA ALA A 191 -13.06 1.53 4.11
C ALA A 191 -12.93 0.02 4.27
N LEU A 192 -14.06 -0.69 4.24
CA LEU A 192 -14.15 -2.14 4.35
C LEU A 192 -15.16 -2.65 3.32
N LEU A 193 -14.76 -3.66 2.56
CA LEU A 193 -15.67 -4.43 1.72
C LEU A 193 -16.06 -5.70 2.48
N HIS A 194 -17.32 -5.80 2.92
CA HIS A 194 -17.85 -6.92 3.66
C HIS A 194 -19.20 -7.34 3.06
N ASP A 195 -19.35 -8.62 2.72
CA ASP A 195 -20.55 -9.19 2.10
C ASP A 195 -21.06 -8.37 0.88
N GLY A 196 -20.13 -7.91 0.03
CA GLY A 196 -20.43 -7.14 -1.18
C GLY A 196 -20.85 -5.70 -0.94
N LYS A 197 -20.85 -5.21 0.32
CA LYS A 197 -21.15 -3.82 0.68
C LYS A 197 -19.89 -3.08 1.07
N LEU A 198 -19.79 -1.82 0.66
CA LEU A 198 -18.71 -0.92 1.05
C LEU A 198 -19.09 -0.16 2.32
N TYR A 199 -18.37 -0.41 3.39
CA TYR A 199 -18.57 0.22 4.70
C TYR A 199 -17.55 1.30 4.98
N ILE A 200 -18.02 2.33 5.70
CA ILE A 200 -17.20 3.32 6.39
C ILE A 200 -17.55 3.35 7.88
N GLN A 201 -16.61 3.79 8.72
CA GLN A 201 -16.77 3.77 10.17
C GLN A 201 -16.68 5.19 10.76
N THR A 202 -17.51 5.45 11.78
CA THR A 202 -17.40 6.64 12.63
C THR A 202 -17.82 6.32 14.06
N GLY A 203 -17.95 7.34 14.91
CA GLY A 203 -18.48 7.20 16.26
C GLY A 203 -19.82 7.91 16.43
N LYS A 204 -20.78 7.30 17.13
CA LYS A 204 -22.11 7.89 17.43
C LYS A 204 -22.02 9.24 18.14
N SER A 205 -20.99 9.44 18.94
CA SER A 205 -20.73 10.70 19.66
C SER A 205 -20.28 11.86 18.75
N LYS A 206 -19.90 11.58 17.49
CA LYS A 206 -19.42 12.62 16.57
C LYS A 206 -20.58 13.35 15.89
N SER A 207 -20.38 14.64 15.57
CA SER A 207 -21.38 15.45 14.86
C SER A 207 -21.76 14.88 13.49
N VAL A 208 -20.86 14.19 12.82
CA VAL A 208 -21.11 13.55 11.52
C VAL A 208 -22.19 12.47 11.63
N SER A 209 -22.21 11.67 12.71
CA SER A 209 -23.25 10.67 12.96
C SER A 209 -24.64 11.31 13.01
N ARG A 210 -24.80 12.41 13.76
CA ARG A 210 -26.05 13.17 13.82
C ARG A 210 -26.45 13.73 12.45
N GLN A 211 -25.49 14.26 11.68
CA GLN A 211 -25.75 14.82 10.35
C GLN A 211 -26.25 13.74 9.38
N ILE A 212 -25.63 12.56 9.38
CA ILE A 212 -26.06 11.42 8.55
C ILE A 212 -27.47 10.96 8.97
N GLY A 213 -27.76 10.91 10.27
CA GLY A 213 -29.07 10.55 10.75
C GLY A 213 -30.19 11.54 10.37
N GLN A 214 -29.84 12.81 10.12
CA GLN A 214 -30.77 13.84 9.63
C GLN A 214 -30.89 13.86 8.10
N ASN A 215 -29.78 13.60 7.41
CA ASN A 215 -29.71 13.54 5.95
C ASN A 215 -28.65 12.49 5.55
N PRO A 216 -29.06 11.30 5.09
CA PRO A 216 -28.16 10.20 4.79
C PRO A 216 -27.42 10.39 3.44
N PHE A 217 -27.81 11.35 2.60
CA PHE A 217 -27.17 11.60 1.32
C PHE A 217 -25.84 12.31 1.50
N VAL A 218 -24.79 11.71 0.95
CA VAL A 218 -23.42 12.17 1.12
C VAL A 218 -22.68 12.27 -0.20
N GLN A 219 -21.57 13.01 -0.17
CA GLN A 219 -20.56 12.98 -1.21
C GLN A 219 -19.22 12.58 -0.59
N ILE A 220 -18.52 11.67 -1.28
CA ILE A 220 -17.14 11.31 -0.96
C ILE A 220 -16.24 11.76 -2.10
N CYS A 221 -15.06 12.27 -1.77
CA CYS A 221 -14.02 12.58 -2.75
C CYS A 221 -12.67 12.08 -2.23
N ALA A 222 -11.97 11.30 -3.06
CA ALA A 222 -10.60 10.88 -2.83
C ALA A 222 -9.75 11.24 -4.03
N CYS A 223 -8.46 11.57 -3.78
CA CYS A 223 -7.52 11.94 -4.84
C CYS A 223 -6.20 11.22 -4.61
N MET A 224 -5.62 10.69 -5.67
CA MET A 224 -4.24 10.17 -5.67
C MET A 224 -3.68 10.20 -7.11
N ASN A 225 -2.38 10.45 -7.24
CA ASN A 225 -1.64 10.35 -8.52
C ASN A 225 -2.29 11.06 -9.72
N GLY A 226 -2.86 12.24 -9.52
CA GLY A 226 -3.54 12.99 -10.59
C GLY A 226 -4.90 12.43 -11.01
N GLN A 227 -5.37 11.39 -10.34
CA GLN A 227 -6.72 10.84 -10.47
C GLN A 227 -7.56 11.17 -9.24
N TRP A 228 -8.88 11.18 -9.39
CA TRP A 228 -9.80 11.30 -8.26
C TRP A 228 -11.08 10.53 -8.51
N VAL A 229 -11.72 10.12 -7.42
CA VAL A 229 -13.06 9.55 -7.44
C VAL A 229 -14.02 10.46 -6.69
N ARG A 230 -15.22 10.65 -7.23
CA ARG A 230 -16.35 11.28 -6.54
C ARG A 230 -17.46 10.25 -6.40
N ILE A 231 -17.98 10.09 -5.20
CA ILE A 231 -19.01 9.09 -4.91
C ILE A 231 -20.22 9.79 -4.31
N SER A 232 -21.37 9.64 -4.94
CA SER A 232 -22.69 10.03 -4.38
C SER A 232 -23.31 8.76 -3.81
N ALA A 233 -23.78 8.79 -2.58
CA ALA A 233 -24.43 7.63 -1.95
C ALA A 233 -25.42 8.02 -0.87
N GLU A 234 -26.32 7.10 -0.52
CA GLU A 234 -27.07 7.08 0.73
C GLU A 234 -26.28 6.26 1.75
N LEU A 235 -26.00 6.80 2.94
CA LEU A 235 -25.38 6.06 4.02
C LEU A 235 -26.46 5.39 4.88
N VAL A 236 -26.40 4.08 4.98
CA VAL A 236 -27.31 3.28 5.80
C VAL A 236 -26.56 2.72 6.99
N GLU A 237 -27.01 3.02 8.21
CA GLU A 237 -26.45 2.43 9.43
C GLU A 237 -26.71 0.93 9.45
N ASP A 238 -25.67 0.16 9.74
CA ASP A 238 -25.74 -1.30 9.88
C ASP A 238 -24.94 -1.73 11.11
N ASP A 239 -25.65 -2.20 12.12
CA ASP A 239 -25.03 -2.67 13.37
C ASP A 239 -24.50 -4.11 13.24
N ASN A 240 -23.86 -4.40 12.12
CA ASN A 240 -23.26 -5.70 11.83
C ASN A 240 -21.98 -5.88 12.66
N ARG A 241 -22.05 -6.78 13.66
CA ARG A 241 -20.93 -7.07 14.56
C ARG A 241 -19.70 -7.64 13.81
N ASP A 242 -19.92 -8.51 12.84
CA ASP A 242 -18.83 -9.14 12.10
C ASP A 242 -18.09 -8.10 11.24
N ALA A 243 -18.81 -7.18 10.61
CA ALA A 243 -18.21 -6.04 9.91
C ALA A 243 -17.42 -5.12 10.86
N LYS A 244 -17.91 -4.90 12.12
CA LYS A 244 -17.14 -4.15 13.13
C LYS A 244 -15.84 -4.86 13.50
N VAL A 245 -15.87 -6.18 13.73
CA VAL A 245 -14.69 -7.00 14.05
C VAL A 245 -13.70 -6.91 12.91
N GLU A 246 -14.12 -7.15 11.67
CA GLU A 246 -13.27 -7.12 10.50
C GLU A 246 -12.64 -5.73 10.27
N MET A 247 -13.40 -4.64 10.46
CA MET A 247 -12.89 -3.27 10.39
C MET A 247 -11.79 -3.03 11.43
N LEU A 248 -11.96 -3.52 12.66
CA LEU A 248 -10.97 -3.38 13.74
C LEU A 248 -9.75 -4.26 13.54
N GLU A 249 -9.88 -5.41 12.89
CA GLU A 249 -8.75 -6.26 12.50
C GLU A 249 -7.95 -5.63 11.38
N LYS A 250 -8.64 -5.09 10.37
CA LYS A 250 -8.02 -4.40 9.24
C LYS A 250 -7.33 -3.09 9.66
N LEU A 251 -7.88 -2.37 10.61
CA LEU A 251 -7.37 -1.09 11.11
C LEU A 251 -7.14 -1.14 12.62
N PRO A 252 -6.06 -1.80 13.10
CA PRO A 252 -5.80 -2.02 14.52
C PRO A 252 -5.71 -0.73 15.36
N SER A 253 -5.33 0.39 14.76
CA SER A 253 -5.29 1.70 15.42
C SER A 253 -6.66 2.15 15.94
N LEU A 254 -7.75 1.68 15.34
CA LEU A 254 -9.11 1.97 15.83
C LEU A 254 -9.41 1.32 17.17
N LYS A 255 -8.73 0.21 17.53
CA LYS A 255 -8.93 -0.50 18.81
C LYS A 255 -8.61 0.36 20.03
N ALA A 256 -7.83 1.44 19.86
CA ALA A 256 -7.60 2.41 20.93
C ALA A 256 -8.83 3.27 21.26
N MET A 257 -9.82 3.36 20.35
CA MET A 257 -10.98 4.25 20.47
C MET A 257 -12.32 3.50 20.43
N TYR A 258 -12.33 2.28 19.88
CA TYR A 258 -13.56 1.52 19.61
C TYR A 258 -13.36 0.04 19.92
N SER A 259 -14.48 -0.63 20.23
CA SER A 259 -14.61 -2.07 20.24
C SER A 259 -15.85 -2.51 19.45
N ALA A 260 -15.88 -3.75 19.00
CA ALA A 260 -17.03 -4.28 18.24
C ALA A 260 -18.32 -4.31 19.08
N ASP A 261 -18.16 -4.35 20.41
CA ASP A 261 -19.27 -4.47 21.38
C ASP A 261 -19.56 -3.14 22.10
N ASP A 262 -18.89 -2.02 21.72
CA ASP A 262 -19.23 -0.71 22.28
C ASP A 262 -20.42 -0.06 21.55
N ASP A 263 -21.16 0.78 22.25
CA ASP A 263 -22.30 1.50 21.70
C ASP A 263 -21.89 2.71 20.82
N ASN A 264 -20.61 3.06 20.78
CA ASN A 264 -20.11 4.25 20.07
C ASN A 264 -19.63 3.93 18.65
N MET A 265 -19.09 2.73 18.40
CA MET A 265 -18.67 2.34 17.06
C MET A 265 -19.85 2.20 16.12
N GLN A 266 -19.90 3.02 15.09
CA GLN A 266 -21.00 3.08 14.13
C GLN A 266 -20.48 2.75 12.74
N MET A 267 -21.13 1.79 12.08
CA MET A 267 -20.85 1.38 10.70
C MET A 267 -21.96 1.88 9.79
N PHE A 268 -21.56 2.36 8.62
CA PHE A 268 -22.47 2.72 7.54
C PHE A 268 -22.00 2.03 6.25
N TYR A 269 -22.93 1.43 5.51
CA TYR A 269 -22.63 1.03 4.15
C TYR A 269 -23.18 2.05 3.15
N LEU A 270 -22.52 2.13 1.99
CA LEU A 270 -22.93 2.95 0.86
C LEU A 270 -24.02 2.22 0.09
N LYS A 271 -25.19 2.81 0.02
CA LYS A 271 -26.34 2.30 -0.73
C LYS A 271 -26.61 3.18 -1.94
N ASP A 272 -27.07 2.57 -3.05
CA ASP A 272 -27.42 3.25 -4.30
C ASP A 272 -26.29 4.22 -4.75
N ALA A 273 -25.05 3.74 -4.63
CA ALA A 273 -23.87 4.55 -4.83
C ALA A 273 -23.52 4.70 -6.32
N THR A 274 -23.12 5.90 -6.69
CA THR A 274 -22.56 6.22 -8.00
C THR A 274 -21.17 6.83 -7.80
N ALA A 275 -20.14 6.12 -8.24
CA ALA A 275 -18.75 6.57 -8.24
C ALA A 275 -18.32 7.01 -9.65
N THR A 276 -17.72 8.19 -9.75
CA THR A 276 -17.16 8.72 -10.99
C THR A 276 -15.66 8.86 -10.81
N PHE A 277 -14.87 8.04 -11.50
CA PHE A 277 -13.43 8.13 -11.59
C PHE A 277 -13.05 9.15 -12.66
N CYS A 278 -12.14 10.03 -12.35
CA CYS A 278 -11.74 11.13 -13.21
C CYS A 278 -10.21 11.29 -13.20
N SER A 279 -9.69 11.80 -14.32
CA SER A 279 -8.32 12.30 -14.44
C SER A 279 -8.31 13.53 -15.35
N PHE A 280 -7.15 14.15 -15.54
CA PHE A 280 -6.99 15.23 -16.49
C PHE A 280 -6.83 14.76 -17.94
N THR A 281 -6.60 13.47 -18.16
CA THR A 281 -6.19 12.92 -19.45
C THR A 281 -7.14 11.89 -20.05
N THR A 282 -8.08 11.36 -19.26
CA THR A 282 -9.02 10.32 -19.69
C THR A 282 -10.46 10.75 -19.51
N GLU A 283 -11.36 10.16 -20.29
CA GLU A 283 -12.80 10.31 -20.08
C GLU A 283 -13.23 9.74 -18.72
N PRO A 284 -14.20 10.35 -18.06
CA PRO A 284 -14.70 9.84 -16.77
C PRO A 284 -15.31 8.44 -16.88
N GLU A 285 -14.96 7.57 -15.95
CA GLU A 285 -15.58 6.24 -15.80
C GLU A 285 -16.59 6.27 -14.67
N VAL A 286 -17.79 5.74 -14.92
CA VAL A 286 -18.90 5.71 -13.95
C VAL A 286 -19.16 4.27 -13.52
N VAL A 287 -19.21 4.06 -12.21
CA VAL A 287 -19.51 2.79 -11.55
C VAL A 287 -20.69 2.97 -10.60
N THR A 288 -21.65 2.05 -10.64
CA THR A 288 -22.82 2.03 -9.72
C THR A 288 -22.84 0.74 -8.92
N PHE A 289 -23.22 0.82 -7.63
CA PHE A 289 -23.30 -0.34 -6.74
C PHE A 289 -24.22 -0.08 -5.54
#